data_4f9cb614775f9858d3bbc2b42c6b6055
#
_entry.id   4f9cb614775f9858d3bbc2b42c6b6055
#
_cell.length_a   1.000
_cell.length_b   1.000
_cell.length_c   1.000
_cell.angle_alpha   90.00
_cell.angle_beta   90.00
_cell.angle_gamma   90.00
#
_symmetry.space_group_name_H-M   'P 1'
#
loop_
_entity.id
_entity.type
_entity.pdbx_description
1 polymer ?
#
loop_
_entity_poly.entity_id
_entity_poly.type
_entity_poly.pdbx_seq_one_letter_code
_entity_poly.pdbx_strand_id
1 'polypeptide(L)'
;MKIAVLVYEYPPKIVGGLGTYAAEITRKFVLTDHDVTVFTMNDDEGSMPTREIWRGIEIHRPLHLDISDSLPDVIAEDIRKWGRGIHFFGKLLVYNYLTAAKLVNDLIRKEAMNYDLVVAHDWLSVMGGITVKKESGLPLAFHVHSTEQGRTLGNGSSVVSNIELRGGKFADIVVTVSYAMKDELIQLGFPRDKIHVSYNGVDPQKYDPSSVSEEQAKKIREYYGLKDDDFMILFLGRLVGVKGVDKLIMALPHILPKFPKVRLVIVGVGELQEYLQNLVRTIRMDEYVRFRFDFISEEERILHYAACDLAVFPSLYEPFGIVALEAMAMEKPVVVGAAGVSGMREIVICCGEDQCGYHVDPNNPSDIAWGIMSALESPERRRWLGKNGRKRVLAEFTWSRIAEKTLELYEGVLKR
;
A
#
# COMPACT_ATOMS: atom_id res chain seq x y z
N MET A 1 25.76 -4.01 3.47
CA MET A 1 25.44 -2.68 4.02
C MET A 1 24.73 -2.84 5.35
N LYS A 2 24.93 -1.86 6.27
CA LYS A 2 24.13 -1.73 7.49
C LYS A 2 23.16 -0.55 7.34
N ILE A 3 21.86 -0.85 7.34
CA ILE A 3 20.79 0.07 6.95
C ILE A 3 19.92 0.38 8.16
N ALA A 4 19.76 1.68 8.49
CA ALA A 4 18.79 2.14 9.46
C ALA A 4 17.49 2.53 8.76
N VAL A 5 16.39 1.82 9.06
CA VAL A 5 15.08 2.01 8.41
C VAL A 5 14.11 2.66 9.40
N LEU A 6 13.64 3.85 9.08
CA LEU A 6 12.64 4.59 9.82
C LEU A 6 11.28 4.42 9.12
N VAL A 7 10.36 3.72 9.75
CA VAL A 7 9.04 3.44 9.20
C VAL A 7 7.97 3.45 10.30
N TYR A 8 6.84 4.12 10.03
CA TYR A 8 5.79 4.29 11.02
C TYR A 8 5.06 2.98 11.37
N GLU A 9 4.87 2.11 10.37
CA GLU A 9 4.17 0.82 10.48
C GLU A 9 5.15 -0.34 10.28
N TYR A 10 5.18 -1.27 11.23
CA TYR A 10 5.97 -2.49 11.14
C TYR A 10 5.32 -3.60 11.98
N PRO A 11 5.51 -4.90 11.67
CA PRO A 11 4.92 -5.99 12.44
C PRO A 11 5.19 -5.90 13.94
N PRO A 12 4.22 -6.28 14.80
CA PRO A 12 2.93 -6.88 14.44
C PRO A 12 1.85 -5.87 14.01
N LYS A 13 2.08 -4.56 14.11
CA LYS A 13 1.10 -3.52 13.78
C LYS A 13 1.27 -3.07 12.32
N ILE A 14 0.46 -3.64 11.43
CA ILE A 14 0.38 -3.27 10.01
C ILE A 14 -1.02 -2.75 9.72
N VAL A 15 -1.12 -1.56 9.11
CA VAL A 15 -2.39 -0.94 8.71
C VAL A 15 -2.61 -1.03 7.19
N GLY A 16 -1.52 -1.03 6.40
CA GLY A 16 -1.64 -0.97 4.96
C GLY A 16 -0.40 -1.40 4.18
N GLY A 17 -0.33 -0.94 2.93
CA GLY A 17 0.74 -1.29 1.99
C GLY A 17 2.14 -0.87 2.45
N LEU A 18 2.25 0.21 3.24
CA LEU A 18 3.52 0.68 3.78
C LEU A 18 4.14 -0.34 4.74
N GLY A 19 3.37 -0.82 5.71
CA GLY A 19 3.83 -1.83 6.67
C GLY A 19 4.14 -3.16 6.00
N THR A 20 3.34 -3.57 5.01
CA THR A 20 3.61 -4.77 4.20
C THR A 20 4.92 -4.62 3.42
N TYR A 21 5.12 -3.50 2.74
CA TYR A 21 6.37 -3.21 2.03
C TYR A 21 7.57 -3.29 2.98
N ALA A 22 7.52 -2.56 4.09
CA ALA A 22 8.64 -2.48 5.03
C ALA A 22 9.01 -3.87 5.59
N ALA A 23 8.02 -4.68 5.97
CA ALA A 23 8.24 -6.03 6.50
C ALA A 23 8.89 -6.97 5.47
N GLU A 24 8.38 -6.96 4.25
CA GLU A 24 8.87 -7.87 3.20
C GLU A 24 10.23 -7.42 2.66
N ILE A 25 10.45 -6.12 2.45
CA ILE A 25 11.70 -5.62 1.89
C ILE A 25 12.87 -5.78 2.87
N THR A 26 12.68 -5.45 4.15
CA THR A 26 13.73 -5.59 5.16
C THR A 26 14.11 -7.04 5.41
N ARG A 27 13.11 -7.95 5.37
CA ARG A 27 13.37 -9.38 5.41
C ARG A 27 14.25 -9.84 4.24
N LYS A 28 13.99 -9.35 3.02
CA LYS A 28 14.81 -9.69 1.85
C LYS A 28 16.22 -9.13 1.95
N PHE A 29 16.40 -7.94 2.51
CA PHE A 29 17.73 -7.37 2.75
C PHE A 29 18.56 -8.25 3.68
N VAL A 30 17.97 -8.73 4.80
CA VAL A 30 18.66 -9.64 5.71
C VAL A 30 19.00 -10.98 5.03
N LEU A 31 18.10 -11.52 4.20
CA LEU A 31 18.35 -12.76 3.45
C LEU A 31 19.44 -12.62 2.37
N THR A 32 19.86 -11.39 2.04
CA THR A 32 20.95 -11.08 1.12
C THR A 32 22.18 -10.46 1.83
N ASP A 33 22.40 -10.88 3.08
CA ASP A 33 23.56 -10.52 3.92
C ASP A 33 23.72 -9.02 4.19
N HIS A 34 22.60 -8.31 4.39
CA HIS A 34 22.58 -6.93 4.85
C HIS A 34 22.07 -6.84 6.29
N ASP A 35 22.72 -6.01 7.10
CA ASP A 35 22.28 -5.71 8.46
C ASP A 35 21.19 -4.64 8.42
N VAL A 36 20.07 -4.91 9.07
CA VAL A 36 18.93 -3.99 9.11
C VAL A 36 18.53 -3.70 10.56
N THR A 37 18.45 -2.41 10.88
CA THR A 37 17.85 -1.92 12.12
C THR A 37 16.60 -1.12 11.78
N VAL A 38 15.46 -1.52 12.31
CA VAL A 38 14.16 -0.85 12.08
C VAL A 38 13.79 -0.01 13.28
N PHE A 39 13.37 1.22 13.03
CA PHE A 39 12.77 2.13 14.01
C PHE A 39 11.31 2.36 13.63
N THR A 40 10.41 1.96 14.51
CA THR A 40 8.95 2.03 14.25
C THR A 40 8.19 2.50 15.48
N MET A 41 6.90 2.77 15.29
CA MET A 41 6.01 3.17 16.38
C MET A 41 5.78 2.00 17.35
N ASN A 42 5.68 2.30 18.65
CA ASN A 42 5.10 1.40 19.65
C ASN A 42 3.57 1.39 19.51
N ASP A 43 2.88 0.50 20.21
CA ASP A 43 1.42 0.61 20.35
C ASP A 43 1.03 1.79 21.26
N ASP A 44 -0.26 2.10 21.30
CA ASP A 44 -0.75 3.23 22.09
C ASP A 44 -0.60 3.02 23.60
N GLU A 45 -0.47 1.78 24.05
CA GLU A 45 -0.29 1.39 25.46
C GLU A 45 1.19 1.26 25.84
N GLY A 46 2.12 1.31 24.84
CA GLY A 46 3.54 1.08 25.06
C GLY A 46 3.86 -0.35 25.50
N SER A 47 3.01 -1.31 25.13
CA SER A 47 3.10 -2.71 25.57
C SER A 47 4.14 -3.52 24.80
N MET A 48 4.54 -3.07 23.60
CA MET A 48 5.54 -3.77 22.82
C MET A 48 6.96 -3.49 23.32
N PRO A 49 7.90 -4.46 23.18
CA PRO A 49 9.29 -4.26 23.56
C PRO A 49 9.91 -3.03 22.88
N THR A 50 10.60 -2.21 23.65
CA THR A 50 11.32 -1.03 23.10
C THR A 50 12.52 -1.39 22.24
N ARG A 51 13.07 -2.59 22.42
CA ARG A 51 14.15 -3.20 21.60
C ARG A 51 13.94 -4.70 21.55
N GLU A 52 13.97 -5.26 20.35
CA GLU A 52 13.92 -6.71 20.14
C GLU A 52 14.67 -7.10 18.87
N ILE A 53 14.96 -8.40 18.74
CA ILE A 53 15.45 -8.99 17.48
C ILE A 53 14.36 -9.93 16.96
N TRP A 54 13.87 -9.66 15.78
CA TRP A 54 12.87 -10.48 15.12
C TRP A 54 13.33 -10.85 13.69
N ARG A 55 13.45 -12.15 13.43
CA ARG A 55 13.91 -12.69 12.12
C ARG A 55 15.24 -12.09 11.64
N GLY A 56 16.18 -11.85 12.54
CA GLY A 56 17.48 -11.26 12.24
C GLY A 56 17.47 -9.73 12.08
N ILE A 57 16.34 -9.08 12.28
CA ILE A 57 16.18 -7.62 12.22
C ILE A 57 16.11 -7.07 13.63
N GLU A 58 16.99 -6.11 13.94
CA GLU A 58 16.91 -5.35 15.18
C GLU A 58 15.83 -4.28 15.08
N ILE A 59 14.88 -4.27 16.02
CA ILE A 59 13.73 -3.36 16.02
C ILE A 59 13.75 -2.50 17.27
N HIS A 60 13.60 -1.20 17.08
CA HIS A 60 13.45 -0.20 18.12
C HIS A 60 12.09 0.46 18.06
N ARG A 61 11.38 0.52 19.22
CA ARG A 61 10.07 1.16 19.38
C ARG A 61 10.12 2.11 20.57
N PRO A 62 10.41 3.41 20.35
CA PRO A 62 10.42 4.36 21.46
C PRO A 62 9.05 4.44 22.12
N LEU A 63 9.05 4.58 23.45
CA LEU A 63 7.82 4.85 24.19
C LEU A 63 7.32 6.26 23.87
N HIS A 64 6.01 6.39 23.76
CA HIS A 64 5.39 7.68 23.45
C HIS A 64 5.32 8.57 24.70
N LEU A 65 5.41 9.87 24.41
CA LEU A 65 5.04 10.93 25.34
C LEU A 65 3.89 11.70 24.69
N ASP A 66 2.84 11.96 25.43
CA ASP A 66 1.78 12.86 24.96
C ASP A 66 2.23 14.30 25.13
N ILE A 67 2.45 14.97 24.01
CA ILE A 67 2.85 16.39 23.97
C ILE A 67 1.71 17.29 23.45
N SER A 68 0.51 16.76 23.29
CA SER A 68 -0.62 17.47 22.67
C SER A 68 -0.97 18.76 23.37
N ASP A 69 -0.87 18.81 24.69
CA ASP A 69 -1.18 20.03 25.46
C ASP A 69 -0.13 21.13 25.29
N SER A 70 1.09 20.79 24.90
CA SER A 70 2.17 21.77 24.67
C SER A 70 2.29 22.23 23.21
N LEU A 71 1.59 21.58 22.27
CA LEU A 71 1.66 21.89 20.86
C LEU A 71 0.83 23.11 20.39
N PRO A 72 -0.35 23.42 20.94
CA PRO A 72 -1.26 24.41 20.37
C PRO A 72 -0.67 25.80 20.11
N ASP A 73 0.33 26.18 20.90
CA ASP A 73 0.95 27.49 20.80
C ASP A 73 2.11 27.56 19.78
N VAL A 74 2.60 26.40 19.32
CA VAL A 74 3.78 26.31 18.43
C VAL A 74 3.48 25.73 17.05
N ILE A 75 2.25 25.26 16.82
CA ILE A 75 1.86 24.66 15.53
C ILE A 75 1.05 25.58 14.66
N ALA A 76 1.09 25.34 13.35
CA ALA A 76 0.33 26.09 12.36
C ALA A 76 -1.19 25.91 12.55
N GLU A 77 -1.96 26.93 12.15
CA GLU A 77 -3.41 26.98 12.32
C GLU A 77 -4.17 25.86 11.60
N ASP A 78 -3.67 25.40 10.46
CA ASP A 78 -4.26 24.29 9.72
C ASP A 78 -4.15 22.94 10.49
N ILE A 79 -3.05 22.74 11.22
CA ILE A 79 -2.92 21.57 12.13
C ILE A 79 -3.84 21.71 13.34
N ARG A 80 -4.01 22.92 13.90
CA ARG A 80 -4.96 23.15 15.00
C ARG A 80 -6.38 22.74 14.61
N LYS A 81 -6.77 22.91 13.36
CA LYS A 81 -8.08 22.52 12.82
C LYS A 81 -8.29 20.98 12.75
N TRP A 82 -7.26 20.18 12.90
CA TRP A 82 -7.37 18.71 12.90
C TRP A 82 -8.08 18.15 14.14
N GLY A 83 -8.37 18.94 15.14
CA GLY A 83 -9.02 18.49 16.36
C GLY A 83 -8.25 17.33 17.01
N ARG A 84 -8.86 16.12 17.05
CA ARG A 84 -8.18 14.92 17.57
C ARG A 84 -6.93 14.52 16.79
N GLY A 85 -6.75 14.96 15.55
CA GLY A 85 -5.55 14.71 14.75
C GLY A 85 -4.28 15.37 15.32
N ILE A 86 -4.42 16.34 16.23
CA ILE A 86 -3.28 16.96 16.92
C ILE A 86 -2.51 15.93 17.78
N HIS A 87 -3.22 14.99 18.42
CA HIS A 87 -2.60 13.87 19.15
C HIS A 87 -1.77 12.99 18.22
N PHE A 88 -2.31 12.69 17.02
CA PHE A 88 -1.57 11.93 16.02
C PHE A 88 -0.29 12.65 15.60
N PHE A 89 -0.38 13.96 15.32
CA PHE A 89 0.78 14.75 14.92
C PHE A 89 1.82 14.87 16.06
N GLY A 90 1.36 15.05 17.31
CA GLY A 90 2.22 15.04 18.50
C GLY A 90 2.97 13.72 18.66
N LYS A 91 2.28 12.59 18.58
CA LYS A 91 2.88 11.26 18.60
C LYS A 91 3.91 11.08 17.49
N LEU A 92 3.61 11.59 16.28
CA LEU A 92 4.51 11.52 15.14
C LEU A 92 5.79 12.33 15.36
N LEU A 93 5.70 13.54 15.91
CA LEU A 93 6.87 14.34 16.28
C LEU A 93 7.75 13.61 17.30
N VAL A 94 7.14 13.11 18.38
CA VAL A 94 7.86 12.35 19.42
C VAL A 94 8.57 11.14 18.82
N TYR A 95 7.86 10.35 18.01
CA TYR A 95 8.45 9.20 17.31
C TYR A 95 9.69 9.60 16.50
N ASN A 96 9.58 10.61 15.65
CA ASN A 96 10.68 11.03 14.78
C ASN A 96 11.92 11.47 15.59
N TYR A 97 11.74 12.28 16.62
CA TYR A 97 12.86 12.82 17.38
C TYR A 97 13.46 11.80 18.35
N LEU A 98 12.65 10.97 19.01
CA LEU A 98 13.18 9.89 19.85
C LEU A 98 13.91 8.83 19.02
N THR A 99 13.41 8.50 17.83
CA THR A 99 14.10 7.62 16.87
C THR A 99 15.46 8.20 16.46
N ALA A 100 15.49 9.47 16.05
CA ALA A 100 16.73 10.13 15.66
C ALA A 100 17.73 10.20 16.84
N ALA A 101 17.27 10.55 18.04
CA ALA A 101 18.09 10.57 19.26
C ALA A 101 18.63 9.17 19.59
N LYS A 102 17.80 8.12 19.52
CA LYS A 102 18.24 6.74 19.76
C LYS A 102 19.30 6.31 18.78
N LEU A 103 19.07 6.52 17.47
CA LEU A 103 20.02 6.13 16.43
C LEU A 103 21.35 6.89 16.56
N VAL A 104 21.30 8.23 16.67
CA VAL A 104 22.51 9.06 16.67
C VAL A 104 23.27 8.97 17.99
N ASN A 105 22.59 9.20 19.12
CA ASN A 105 23.27 9.33 20.39
C ASN A 105 23.62 7.99 21.03
N ASP A 106 22.70 7.02 20.97
CA ASP A 106 22.95 5.73 21.62
C ASP A 106 23.70 4.78 20.69
N LEU A 107 23.15 4.47 19.50
CA LEU A 107 23.73 3.43 18.67
C LEU A 107 25.01 3.89 17.97
N ILE A 108 25.03 5.07 17.35
CA ILE A 108 26.22 5.56 16.63
C ILE A 108 27.27 6.07 17.60
N ARG A 109 26.94 7.02 18.49
CA ARG A 109 27.93 7.69 19.32
C ARG A 109 28.39 6.87 20.52
N LYS A 110 27.48 6.20 21.27
CA LYS A 110 27.82 5.43 22.48
C LYS A 110 28.19 3.98 22.18
N GLU A 111 27.39 3.28 21.34
CA GLU A 111 27.62 1.87 21.01
C GLU A 111 28.59 1.71 19.83
N ALA A 112 29.03 2.82 19.21
CA ALA A 112 29.98 2.87 18.08
C ALA A 112 29.53 2.02 16.87
N MET A 113 28.21 1.92 16.64
CA MET A 113 27.66 1.20 15.51
C MET A 113 27.83 2.03 14.23
N ASN A 114 28.36 1.41 13.19
CA ASN A 114 28.54 2.03 11.88
C ASN A 114 27.35 1.67 10.99
N TYR A 115 26.62 2.69 10.54
CA TYR A 115 25.58 2.56 9.52
C TYR A 115 26.09 3.15 8.20
N ASP A 116 25.64 2.58 7.09
CA ASP A 116 25.97 3.06 5.75
C ASP A 116 24.91 4.03 5.22
N LEU A 117 23.65 3.82 5.60
CA LEU A 117 22.49 4.54 5.04
C LEU A 117 21.37 4.67 6.06
N VAL A 118 20.67 5.80 6.06
CA VAL A 118 19.35 5.94 6.70
C VAL A 118 18.26 5.99 5.62
N VAL A 119 17.21 5.20 5.82
CA VAL A 119 16.03 5.13 4.96
C VAL A 119 14.83 5.64 5.75
N ALA A 120 14.08 6.59 5.20
CA ALA A 120 12.85 7.09 5.81
C ALA A 120 11.67 6.89 4.87
N HIS A 121 10.55 6.40 5.41
CA HIS A 121 9.35 6.07 4.64
C HIS A 121 8.24 7.08 4.90
N ASP A 122 7.75 7.72 3.83
CA ASP A 122 6.71 8.74 3.82
C ASP A 122 6.99 9.95 4.74
N TRP A 123 6.11 10.91 4.74
CA TRP A 123 6.19 12.07 5.63
C TRP A 123 6.17 11.69 7.12
N LEU A 124 5.67 10.51 7.42
CA LEU A 124 5.55 9.96 8.76
C LEU A 124 6.89 9.76 9.47
N SER A 125 7.99 9.56 8.74
CA SER A 125 9.32 9.31 9.32
C SER A 125 10.44 10.18 8.75
N VAL A 126 10.15 11.01 7.73
CA VAL A 126 11.19 11.79 7.06
C VAL A 126 11.82 12.87 7.95
N MET A 127 11.09 13.42 8.92
CA MET A 127 11.66 14.40 9.87
C MET A 127 12.79 13.78 10.70
N GLY A 128 12.62 12.54 11.16
CA GLY A 128 13.67 11.74 11.81
C GLY A 128 14.83 11.49 10.88
N GLY A 129 14.59 11.08 9.64
CA GLY A 129 15.61 10.86 8.62
C GLY A 129 16.46 12.10 8.33
N ILE A 130 15.82 13.28 8.17
CA ILE A 130 16.53 14.56 8.00
C ILE A 130 17.40 14.86 9.22
N THR A 131 16.88 14.64 10.43
CA THR A 131 17.62 14.89 11.68
C THR A 131 18.83 13.97 11.77
N VAL A 132 18.67 12.67 11.51
CA VAL A 132 19.78 11.69 11.48
C VAL A 132 20.85 12.12 10.48
N LYS A 133 20.47 12.43 9.24
CA LYS A 133 21.42 12.89 8.22
C LYS A 133 22.23 14.09 8.69
N LYS A 134 21.56 15.10 9.26
CA LYS A 134 22.24 16.32 9.75
C LYS A 134 23.24 16.05 10.88
N GLU A 135 22.90 15.15 11.79
CA GLU A 135 23.67 14.88 13.00
C GLU A 135 24.80 13.85 12.80
N SER A 136 24.64 12.92 11.86
CA SER A 136 25.60 11.83 11.64
C SER A 136 26.36 11.91 10.32
N GLY A 137 25.88 12.71 9.35
CA GLY A 137 26.43 12.75 8.00
C GLY A 137 26.01 11.56 7.11
N LEU A 138 25.23 10.61 7.61
CA LEU A 138 24.75 9.48 6.84
C LEU A 138 23.91 9.93 5.63
N PRO A 139 24.07 9.32 4.45
CA PRO A 139 23.17 9.55 3.32
C PRO A 139 21.74 9.12 3.66
N LEU A 140 20.76 9.86 3.11
CA LEU A 140 19.32 9.64 3.31
C LEU A 140 18.66 9.20 2.02
N ALA A 141 18.05 8.01 2.03
CA ALA A 141 17.06 7.58 1.05
C ALA A 141 15.65 7.89 1.58
N PHE A 142 14.87 8.65 0.83
CA PHE A 142 13.49 8.97 1.17
C PHE A 142 12.54 8.19 0.27
N HIS A 143 11.80 7.24 0.85
CA HIS A 143 10.78 6.47 0.16
C HIS A 143 9.42 7.17 0.25
N VAL A 144 8.79 7.43 -0.90
CA VAL A 144 7.46 8.04 -0.99
C VAL A 144 6.50 7.04 -1.60
N HIS A 145 5.64 6.48 -0.74
CA HIS A 145 4.62 5.48 -1.13
C HIS A 145 3.30 6.12 -1.54
N SER A 146 3.03 7.32 -1.08
CA SER A 146 1.89 8.15 -1.48
C SER A 146 2.13 9.59 -1.07
N THR A 147 1.39 10.53 -1.68
CA THR A 147 1.46 11.95 -1.33
C THR A 147 0.21 12.39 -0.57
N GLU A 148 0.32 13.46 0.21
CA GLU A 148 -0.83 14.08 0.88
C GLU A 148 -1.86 14.56 -0.16
N GLN A 149 -1.39 15.20 -1.22
CA GLN A 149 -2.26 15.71 -2.28
C GLN A 149 -3.05 14.59 -2.96
N GLY A 150 -2.38 13.46 -3.27
CA GLY A 150 -3.04 12.32 -3.88
C GLY A 150 -4.05 11.64 -2.96
N ARG A 151 -3.66 11.37 -1.69
CA ARG A 151 -4.55 10.71 -0.71
C ARG A 151 -5.83 11.48 -0.43
N THR A 152 -5.78 12.81 -0.54
CA THR A 152 -6.87 13.72 -0.23
C THR A 152 -7.55 14.30 -1.47
N LEU A 153 -7.17 13.86 -2.67
CA LEU A 153 -7.65 14.37 -3.95
C LEU A 153 -7.52 15.91 -4.05
N GLY A 154 -6.39 16.45 -3.60
CA GLY A 154 -6.07 17.87 -3.65
C GLY A 154 -6.51 18.69 -2.42
N ASN A 155 -7.21 18.09 -1.46
CA ASN A 155 -7.72 18.77 -0.26
C ASN A 155 -6.86 18.53 0.99
N GLY A 156 -5.57 18.25 0.81
CA GLY A 156 -4.66 17.90 1.90
C GLY A 156 -4.08 19.09 2.64
N SER A 157 -3.37 18.77 3.75
CA SER A 157 -2.66 19.74 4.56
C SER A 157 -1.43 20.29 3.84
N SER A 158 -1.32 21.62 3.79
CA SER A 158 -0.13 22.29 3.26
C SER A 158 1.12 22.00 4.10
N VAL A 159 0.95 21.77 5.41
CA VAL A 159 2.06 21.40 6.31
C VAL A 159 2.63 20.03 5.96
N VAL A 160 1.76 19.03 5.75
CA VAL A 160 2.21 17.69 5.35
C VAL A 160 2.88 17.74 3.98
N SER A 161 2.29 18.41 3.00
CA SER A 161 2.89 18.59 1.66
C SER A 161 4.27 19.26 1.72
N ASN A 162 4.43 20.26 2.61
CA ASN A 162 5.72 20.91 2.83
C ASN A 162 6.75 19.99 3.50
N ILE A 163 6.34 19.12 4.42
CA ILE A 163 7.21 18.10 5.03
C ILE A 163 7.68 17.10 3.95
N GLU A 164 6.78 16.62 3.10
CA GLU A 164 7.09 15.73 1.98
C GLU A 164 8.10 16.38 1.03
N LEU A 165 7.83 17.59 0.57
CA LEU A 165 8.72 18.32 -0.35
C LEU A 165 10.08 18.62 0.27
N ARG A 166 10.12 18.97 1.56
CA ARG A 166 11.37 19.18 2.29
C ARG A 166 12.17 17.90 2.37
N GLY A 167 11.51 16.76 2.65
CA GLY A 167 12.12 15.43 2.63
C GLY A 167 12.80 15.15 1.30
N GLY A 168 12.10 15.36 0.19
CA GLY A 168 12.64 15.18 -1.16
C GLY A 168 13.85 16.06 -1.48
N LYS A 169 13.86 17.31 -1.02
CA LYS A 169 14.99 18.24 -1.21
C LYS A 169 16.22 17.82 -0.39
N PHE A 170 16.02 17.36 0.85
CA PHE A 170 17.11 16.98 1.76
C PHE A 170 17.68 15.59 1.47
N ALA A 171 16.88 14.66 0.95
CA ALA A 171 17.33 13.31 0.63
C ALA A 171 18.42 13.32 -0.45
N ASP A 172 19.30 12.31 -0.42
CA ASP A 172 20.28 12.06 -1.49
C ASP A 172 19.62 11.36 -2.68
N ILE A 173 18.67 10.46 -2.39
CA ILE A 173 17.76 9.90 -3.37
C ILE A 173 16.32 9.89 -2.83
N VAL A 174 15.36 9.96 -3.76
CA VAL A 174 13.94 9.73 -3.51
C VAL A 174 13.55 8.46 -4.27
N VAL A 175 12.98 7.50 -3.56
CA VAL A 175 12.48 6.26 -4.17
C VAL A 175 10.96 6.27 -4.11
N THR A 176 10.32 6.00 -5.24
CA THR A 176 8.86 5.91 -5.31
C THR A 176 8.40 4.65 -6.03
N VAL A 177 7.12 4.34 -5.95
CA VAL A 177 6.57 3.02 -6.24
C VAL A 177 6.04 2.83 -7.67
N SER A 178 6.04 3.89 -8.48
CA SER A 178 5.61 3.84 -9.89
C SER A 178 6.09 5.05 -10.68
N TYR A 179 6.06 4.99 -12.00
CA TYR A 179 6.32 6.14 -12.86
C TYR A 179 5.21 7.19 -12.75
N ALA A 180 3.96 6.76 -12.57
CA ALA A 180 2.85 7.68 -12.30
C ALA A 180 3.10 8.51 -11.02
N MET A 181 3.61 7.89 -9.96
CA MET A 181 4.03 8.60 -8.74
C MET A 181 5.25 9.49 -8.98
N LYS A 182 6.24 9.04 -9.78
CA LYS A 182 7.39 9.86 -10.15
C LYS A 182 6.94 11.16 -10.82
N ASP A 183 6.01 11.08 -11.76
CA ASP A 183 5.48 12.24 -12.46
C ASP A 183 4.73 13.19 -11.51
N GLU A 184 3.93 12.63 -10.59
CA GLU A 184 3.28 13.41 -9.53
C GLU A 184 4.30 14.15 -8.66
N LEU A 185 5.34 13.45 -8.18
CA LEU A 185 6.38 14.07 -7.35
C LEU A 185 7.11 15.21 -8.08
N ILE A 186 7.38 15.04 -9.38
CA ILE A 186 7.97 16.11 -10.20
C ILE A 186 7.02 17.32 -10.27
N GLN A 187 5.72 17.10 -10.48
CA GLN A 187 4.71 18.17 -10.51
C GLN A 187 4.60 18.89 -9.15
N LEU A 188 4.79 18.17 -8.05
CA LEU A 188 4.81 18.72 -6.69
C LEU A 188 6.14 19.43 -6.34
N GLY A 189 7.10 19.49 -7.27
CA GLY A 189 8.35 20.24 -7.11
C GLY A 189 9.51 19.46 -6.46
N PHE A 190 9.43 18.15 -6.40
CA PHE A 190 10.57 17.31 -5.98
C PHE A 190 11.69 17.36 -7.03
N PRO A 191 12.99 17.32 -6.62
CA PRO A 191 14.11 17.31 -7.55
C PRO A 191 14.09 16.08 -8.47
N ARG A 192 13.89 16.31 -9.77
CA ARG A 192 13.70 15.24 -10.78
C ARG A 192 14.87 14.24 -10.85
N ASP A 193 16.08 14.75 -10.73
CA ASP A 193 17.33 14.00 -10.79
C ASP A 193 17.52 13.03 -9.62
N LYS A 194 16.82 13.25 -8.50
CA LYS A 194 16.86 12.39 -7.33
C LYS A 194 15.80 11.28 -7.33
N ILE A 195 14.77 11.35 -8.20
CA ILE A 195 13.63 10.44 -8.13
C ILE A 195 13.89 9.17 -8.95
N HIS A 196 13.88 8.05 -8.25
CA HIS A 196 14.01 6.70 -8.80
C HIS A 196 12.74 5.89 -8.54
N VAL A 197 12.44 4.94 -9.42
CA VAL A 197 11.28 4.06 -9.29
C VAL A 197 11.74 2.67 -8.86
N SER A 198 11.21 2.20 -7.74
CA SER A 198 11.28 0.81 -7.31
C SER A 198 9.88 0.36 -6.94
N TYR A 199 9.34 -0.58 -7.70
CA TYR A 199 7.97 -1.12 -7.50
C TYR A 199 7.83 -1.82 -6.15
N ASN A 200 6.59 -2.10 -5.74
CA ASN A 200 6.32 -3.07 -4.69
C ASN A 200 6.27 -4.48 -5.28
N GLY A 201 6.31 -5.46 -4.42
CA GLY A 201 6.26 -6.87 -4.81
C GLY A 201 5.07 -7.61 -4.20
N VAL A 202 5.02 -8.89 -4.51
CA VAL A 202 4.17 -9.89 -3.84
C VAL A 202 5.00 -11.15 -3.61
N ASP A 203 4.63 -11.96 -2.62
CA ASP A 203 5.22 -13.29 -2.40
C ASP A 203 4.41 -14.34 -3.17
N PRO A 204 4.90 -14.83 -4.33
CA PRO A 204 4.15 -15.78 -5.14
C PRO A 204 4.11 -17.20 -4.54
N GLN A 205 4.84 -17.47 -3.45
CA GLN A 205 4.75 -18.72 -2.70
C GLN A 205 3.59 -18.68 -1.72
N LYS A 206 3.33 -17.52 -1.12
CA LYS A 206 2.15 -17.30 -0.28
C LYS A 206 0.88 -17.22 -1.13
N TYR A 207 0.92 -16.41 -2.20
CA TYR A 207 -0.18 -16.25 -3.15
C TYR A 207 -0.04 -17.25 -4.30
N ASP A 208 -0.24 -18.52 -3.96
CA ASP A 208 -0.18 -19.63 -4.92
C ASP A 208 -1.57 -20.28 -5.07
N PRO A 209 -2.15 -20.30 -6.29
CA PRO A 209 -3.44 -20.96 -6.52
C PRO A 209 -3.48 -22.42 -6.05
N SER A 210 -2.36 -23.14 -6.12
CA SER A 210 -2.27 -24.54 -5.70
C SER A 210 -2.32 -24.74 -4.18
N SER A 211 -2.11 -23.66 -3.40
CA SER A 211 -2.14 -23.73 -1.92
C SER A 211 -3.55 -23.76 -1.33
N VAL A 212 -4.57 -23.50 -2.16
CA VAL A 212 -5.99 -23.45 -1.72
C VAL A 212 -6.78 -24.55 -2.42
N SER A 213 -7.45 -25.40 -1.64
CA SER A 213 -8.32 -26.43 -2.19
C SER A 213 -9.65 -25.84 -2.70
N GLU A 214 -10.30 -26.54 -3.63
CA GLU A 214 -11.64 -26.15 -4.11
C GLU A 214 -12.65 -26.06 -2.96
N GLU A 215 -12.55 -26.96 -1.97
CA GLU A 215 -13.42 -26.95 -0.79
C GLU A 215 -13.25 -25.67 0.05
N GLN A 216 -12.01 -25.20 0.24
CA GLN A 216 -11.73 -23.96 0.97
C GLN A 216 -12.29 -22.74 0.22
N ALA A 217 -12.09 -22.67 -1.09
CA ALA A 217 -12.67 -21.62 -1.93
C ALA A 217 -14.21 -21.65 -1.90
N LYS A 218 -14.80 -22.83 -1.94
CA LYS A 218 -16.25 -23.04 -1.83
C LYS A 218 -16.80 -22.54 -0.50
N LYS A 219 -16.13 -22.81 0.63
CA LYS A 219 -16.55 -22.30 1.95
C LYS A 219 -16.62 -20.77 2.02
N ILE A 220 -15.71 -20.05 1.34
CA ILE A 220 -15.79 -18.59 1.23
C ILE A 220 -17.04 -18.17 0.42
N ARG A 221 -17.36 -18.84 -0.67
CA ARG A 221 -18.55 -18.56 -1.46
C ARG A 221 -19.82 -18.82 -0.65
N GLU A 222 -19.90 -19.94 0.05
CA GLU A 222 -21.01 -20.31 0.95
C GLU A 222 -21.19 -19.29 2.09
N TYR A 223 -20.09 -18.77 2.67
CA TYR A 223 -20.15 -17.74 3.70
C TYR A 223 -20.91 -16.47 3.22
N TYR A 224 -20.76 -16.12 1.93
CA TYR A 224 -21.48 -15.00 1.32
C TYR A 224 -22.84 -15.39 0.73
N GLY A 225 -23.28 -16.65 0.86
CA GLY A 225 -24.52 -17.15 0.31
C GLY A 225 -24.54 -17.20 -1.22
N LEU A 226 -23.36 -17.37 -1.84
CA LEU A 226 -23.25 -17.50 -3.29
C LEU A 226 -23.50 -18.95 -3.73
N LYS A 227 -24.16 -19.09 -4.89
CA LYS A 227 -24.35 -20.37 -5.55
C LYS A 227 -23.13 -20.76 -6.40
N ASP A 228 -23.02 -22.03 -6.76
CA ASP A 228 -21.90 -22.54 -7.55
C ASP A 228 -21.79 -21.86 -8.93
N ASP A 229 -22.92 -21.42 -9.50
CA ASP A 229 -23.01 -20.77 -10.80
C ASP A 229 -23.07 -19.22 -10.75
N ASP A 230 -22.94 -18.61 -9.56
CA ASP A 230 -22.78 -17.17 -9.42
C ASP A 230 -21.36 -16.76 -9.83
N PHE A 231 -21.20 -15.56 -10.37
CA PHE A 231 -19.91 -14.92 -10.60
C PHE A 231 -19.53 -14.05 -9.38
N MET A 232 -18.48 -14.42 -8.66
CA MET A 232 -17.98 -13.64 -7.53
C MET A 232 -16.99 -12.57 -8.00
N ILE A 233 -17.42 -11.32 -8.00
CA ILE A 233 -16.55 -10.16 -8.17
C ILE A 233 -16.06 -9.73 -6.79
N LEU A 234 -14.73 -9.61 -6.62
CA LEU A 234 -14.12 -9.22 -5.36
C LEU A 234 -13.56 -7.80 -5.42
N PHE A 235 -13.94 -6.98 -4.46
CA PHE A 235 -13.18 -5.81 -4.05
C PHE A 235 -12.59 -6.06 -2.66
N LEU A 236 -11.30 -5.80 -2.51
CA LEU A 236 -10.60 -5.92 -1.24
C LEU A 236 -9.74 -4.67 -1.02
N GLY A 237 -9.97 -3.95 0.09
CA GLY A 237 -9.22 -2.74 0.40
C GLY A 237 -9.94 -1.80 1.37
N ARG A 238 -9.29 -0.68 1.68
CA ARG A 238 -9.89 0.34 2.55
C ARG A 238 -11.13 0.96 1.89
N LEU A 239 -12.17 1.20 2.68
CA LEU A 239 -13.40 1.82 2.21
C LEU A 239 -13.34 3.34 2.37
N VAL A 240 -12.54 3.97 1.52
CA VAL A 240 -12.30 5.42 1.48
C VAL A 240 -12.51 5.97 0.06
N GLY A 241 -12.75 7.29 -0.06
CA GLY A 241 -13.15 7.91 -1.34
C GLY A 241 -12.23 7.59 -2.53
N VAL A 242 -10.91 7.59 -2.33
CA VAL A 242 -9.93 7.33 -3.40
C VAL A 242 -10.00 5.91 -3.99
N LYS A 243 -10.70 4.96 -3.34
CA LYS A 243 -10.82 3.57 -3.82
C LYS A 243 -11.97 3.33 -4.81
N GLY A 244 -12.89 4.30 -4.98
CA GLY A 244 -13.95 4.26 -6.01
C GLY A 244 -14.97 3.13 -5.85
N VAL A 245 -15.18 2.63 -4.62
CA VAL A 245 -16.12 1.51 -4.35
C VAL A 245 -17.55 1.87 -4.68
N ASP A 246 -17.93 3.12 -4.48
CA ASP A 246 -19.23 3.66 -4.87
C ASP A 246 -19.48 3.56 -6.38
N LYS A 247 -18.47 3.83 -7.20
CA LYS A 247 -18.55 3.71 -8.66
C LYS A 247 -18.66 2.25 -9.10
N LEU A 248 -17.99 1.33 -8.39
CA LEU A 248 -18.12 -0.10 -8.61
C LEU A 248 -19.55 -0.59 -8.31
N ILE A 249 -20.13 -0.15 -7.20
CA ILE A 249 -21.52 -0.46 -6.87
C ILE A 249 -22.48 0.10 -7.96
N MET A 250 -22.24 1.34 -8.39
CA MET A 250 -23.04 1.99 -9.46
C MET A 250 -22.86 1.32 -10.83
N ALA A 251 -21.84 0.50 -11.04
CA ALA A 251 -21.65 -0.27 -12.27
C ALA A 251 -22.60 -1.49 -12.37
N LEU A 252 -23.11 -2.02 -11.25
CA LEU A 252 -23.95 -3.22 -11.23
C LEU A 252 -25.21 -3.15 -12.13
N PRO A 253 -25.98 -2.04 -12.14
CA PRO A 253 -27.15 -1.93 -13.04
C PRO A 253 -26.81 -2.10 -14.53
N HIS A 254 -25.56 -1.79 -14.93
CA HIS A 254 -25.10 -1.96 -16.31
C HIS A 254 -24.65 -3.39 -16.61
N ILE A 255 -24.25 -4.16 -15.59
CA ILE A 255 -23.73 -5.53 -15.71
C ILE A 255 -24.87 -6.55 -15.70
N LEU A 256 -25.82 -6.39 -14.78
CA LEU A 256 -26.85 -7.38 -14.47
C LEU A 256 -27.76 -7.78 -15.64
N PRO A 257 -28.10 -6.90 -16.62
CA PRO A 257 -28.87 -7.31 -17.79
C PRO A 257 -28.19 -8.41 -18.62
N LYS A 258 -26.88 -8.46 -18.66
CA LYS A 258 -26.08 -9.46 -19.39
C LYS A 258 -25.58 -10.59 -18.46
N PHE A 259 -25.28 -10.29 -17.22
CA PHE A 259 -24.73 -11.22 -16.23
C PHE A 259 -25.55 -11.20 -14.92
N PRO A 260 -26.79 -11.77 -14.92
CA PRO A 260 -27.71 -11.69 -13.76
C PRO A 260 -27.22 -12.46 -12.52
N LYS A 261 -26.22 -13.34 -12.69
CA LYS A 261 -25.60 -14.14 -11.63
C LYS A 261 -24.36 -13.49 -11.02
N VAL A 262 -24.07 -12.23 -11.34
CA VAL A 262 -22.97 -11.49 -10.69
C VAL A 262 -23.32 -11.20 -9.23
N ARG A 263 -22.36 -11.44 -8.36
CA ARG A 263 -22.38 -11.05 -6.95
C ARG A 263 -21.10 -10.27 -6.63
N LEU A 264 -21.27 -9.07 -6.10
CA LEU A 264 -20.16 -8.21 -5.70
C LEU A 264 -19.88 -8.40 -4.20
N VAL A 265 -18.71 -8.90 -3.88
CA VAL A 265 -18.22 -9.05 -2.50
C VAL A 265 -17.23 -7.92 -2.20
N ILE A 266 -17.54 -7.12 -1.20
CA ILE A 266 -16.74 -5.97 -0.75
C ILE A 266 -16.20 -6.26 0.65
N VAL A 267 -14.87 -6.37 0.74
CA VAL A 267 -14.17 -6.68 2.00
C VAL A 267 -13.26 -5.53 2.40
N GLY A 268 -13.41 -5.04 3.61
CA GLY A 268 -12.54 -4.03 4.19
C GLY A 268 -13.21 -3.08 5.15
N VAL A 269 -12.41 -2.19 5.73
CA VAL A 269 -12.85 -1.18 6.69
C VAL A 269 -12.57 0.23 6.17
N GLY A 270 -13.36 1.20 6.63
CA GLY A 270 -13.17 2.60 6.29
C GLY A 270 -14.39 3.48 6.60
N GLU A 271 -14.23 4.77 6.42
CA GLU A 271 -15.25 5.78 6.74
C GLU A 271 -16.50 5.72 5.88
N LEU A 272 -16.43 5.06 4.70
CA LEU A 272 -17.56 4.98 3.77
C LEU A 272 -18.50 3.80 4.00
N GLN A 273 -18.31 2.98 5.03
CA GLN A 273 -19.13 1.78 5.28
C GLN A 273 -20.63 2.06 5.25
N GLU A 274 -21.10 3.02 6.04
CA GLU A 274 -22.52 3.38 6.12
C GLU A 274 -23.03 3.99 4.80
N TYR A 275 -22.24 4.86 4.19
CA TYR A 275 -22.56 5.44 2.88
C TYR A 275 -22.75 4.38 1.81
N LEU A 276 -21.83 3.39 1.71
CA LEU A 276 -21.91 2.32 0.71
C LEU A 276 -23.13 1.40 0.93
N GLN A 277 -23.48 1.09 2.18
CA GLN A 277 -24.70 0.34 2.47
C GLN A 277 -25.95 1.10 2.05
N ASN A 278 -26.01 2.40 2.35
CA ASN A 278 -27.13 3.25 1.97
C ASN A 278 -27.23 3.40 0.45
N LEU A 279 -26.10 3.51 -0.26
CA LEU A 279 -26.06 3.53 -1.71
C LEU A 279 -26.67 2.25 -2.30
N VAL A 280 -26.27 1.07 -1.84
CA VAL A 280 -26.80 -0.23 -2.29
C VAL A 280 -28.31 -0.30 -2.14
N ARG A 281 -28.84 0.12 -0.99
CA ARG A 281 -30.30 0.17 -0.73
C ARG A 281 -31.00 1.15 -1.67
N THR A 282 -30.42 2.34 -1.86
CA THR A 282 -31.01 3.40 -2.71
C THR A 282 -31.16 2.96 -4.15
N ILE A 283 -30.17 2.24 -4.69
CA ILE A 283 -30.21 1.74 -6.07
C ILE A 283 -30.79 0.31 -6.17
N ARG A 284 -31.30 -0.26 -5.06
CA ARG A 284 -31.95 -1.59 -4.96
C ARG A 284 -31.04 -2.74 -5.42
N MET A 285 -29.80 -2.75 -4.96
CA MET A 285 -28.81 -3.78 -5.31
C MET A 285 -28.49 -4.73 -4.14
N ASP A 286 -29.34 -4.78 -3.10
CA ASP A 286 -29.11 -5.58 -1.88
C ASP A 286 -28.93 -7.07 -2.17
N GLU A 287 -29.62 -7.63 -3.16
CA GLU A 287 -29.45 -9.03 -3.58
C GLU A 287 -28.09 -9.34 -4.19
N TYR A 288 -27.39 -8.33 -4.73
CA TYR A 288 -26.19 -8.52 -5.54
C TYR A 288 -24.92 -8.15 -4.81
N VAL A 289 -24.99 -7.43 -3.67
CA VAL A 289 -23.83 -6.97 -2.92
C VAL A 289 -23.72 -7.67 -1.57
N ARG A 290 -22.52 -8.11 -1.23
CA ARG A 290 -22.16 -8.67 0.08
C ARG A 290 -21.06 -7.84 0.68
N PHE A 291 -21.22 -7.41 1.92
CA PHE A 291 -20.24 -6.65 2.65
C PHE A 291 -19.61 -7.48 3.77
N ARG A 292 -18.30 -7.29 3.95
CA ARG A 292 -17.60 -7.72 5.14
C ARG A 292 -16.72 -6.57 5.63
N PHE A 293 -17.11 -5.97 6.74
CA PHE A 293 -16.47 -4.79 7.31
C PHE A 293 -15.45 -5.16 8.38
N ASP A 294 -14.54 -6.05 8.02
CA ASP A 294 -13.48 -6.52 8.88
C ASP A 294 -12.11 -6.33 8.25
N PHE A 295 -11.09 -6.18 9.11
CA PHE A 295 -9.71 -6.38 8.68
C PHE A 295 -9.42 -7.88 8.69
N ILE A 296 -9.28 -8.47 7.53
CA ILE A 296 -9.02 -9.91 7.36
C ILE A 296 -7.53 -10.22 7.32
N SER A 297 -7.14 -11.40 7.79
CA SER A 297 -5.76 -11.87 7.77
C SER A 297 -5.24 -12.09 6.34
N GLU A 298 -3.93 -12.25 6.17
CA GLU A 298 -3.33 -12.57 4.87
C GLU A 298 -3.85 -13.91 4.34
N GLU A 299 -4.00 -14.90 5.21
CA GLU A 299 -4.53 -16.21 4.87
C GLU A 299 -5.99 -16.12 4.36
N GLU A 300 -6.81 -15.32 5.02
CA GLU A 300 -8.18 -15.08 4.56
C GLU A 300 -8.23 -14.31 3.23
N ARG A 301 -7.31 -13.37 2.99
CA ARG A 301 -7.21 -12.70 1.68
C ARG A 301 -6.92 -13.68 0.56
N ILE A 302 -5.99 -14.61 0.78
CA ILE A 302 -5.66 -15.67 -0.18
C ILE A 302 -6.89 -16.51 -0.50
N LEU A 303 -7.68 -16.90 0.51
CA LEU A 303 -8.92 -17.65 0.32
C LEU A 303 -9.97 -16.85 -0.50
N HIS A 304 -10.09 -15.54 -0.25
CA HIS A 304 -11.00 -14.69 -1.01
C HIS A 304 -10.58 -14.57 -2.47
N TYR A 305 -9.27 -14.38 -2.73
CA TYR A 305 -8.77 -14.39 -4.11
C TYR A 305 -9.00 -15.75 -4.76
N ALA A 306 -8.75 -16.87 -4.08
CA ALA A 306 -9.02 -18.19 -4.64
C ALA A 306 -10.50 -18.37 -5.01
N ALA A 307 -11.43 -17.87 -4.20
CA ALA A 307 -12.88 -18.00 -4.37
C ALA A 307 -13.46 -17.10 -5.47
N CYS A 308 -12.85 -15.97 -5.79
CA CYS A 308 -13.39 -15.02 -6.76
C CYS A 308 -13.14 -15.43 -8.21
N ASP A 309 -14.01 -14.94 -9.12
CA ASP A 309 -13.86 -15.07 -10.56
C ASP A 309 -13.08 -13.90 -11.16
N LEU A 310 -13.14 -12.73 -10.51
CA LEU A 310 -12.58 -11.47 -10.97
C LEU A 310 -12.31 -10.56 -9.76
N ALA A 311 -11.17 -9.88 -9.73
CA ALA A 311 -10.91 -8.82 -8.76
C ALA A 311 -10.99 -7.44 -9.44
N VAL A 312 -11.62 -6.47 -8.76
CA VAL A 312 -11.87 -5.13 -9.32
C VAL A 312 -11.41 -4.04 -8.36
N PHE A 313 -10.52 -3.16 -8.81
CA PHE A 313 -9.92 -2.10 -8.04
C PHE A 313 -10.03 -0.76 -8.77
N PRO A 314 -11.20 -0.09 -8.77
CA PRO A 314 -11.46 1.12 -9.53
C PRO A 314 -10.98 2.37 -8.80
N SER A 315 -9.73 2.35 -8.33
CA SER A 315 -9.18 3.45 -7.55
C SER A 315 -8.99 4.72 -8.39
N LEU A 316 -9.43 5.85 -7.82
CA LEU A 316 -9.21 7.19 -8.39
C LEU A 316 -7.77 7.67 -8.19
N TYR A 317 -7.16 7.22 -7.10
CA TYR A 317 -5.75 7.42 -6.78
C TYR A 317 -5.18 6.12 -6.22
N GLU A 318 -4.19 5.56 -6.90
CA GLU A 318 -3.51 4.35 -6.49
C GLU A 318 -2.03 4.42 -6.85
N PRO A 319 -1.17 4.78 -5.92
CA PRO A 319 0.28 4.90 -6.19
C PRO A 319 0.90 3.66 -6.81
N PHE A 320 0.46 2.47 -6.38
CA PHE A 320 0.96 1.21 -6.92
C PHE A 320 -0.16 0.17 -7.09
N GLY A 321 -0.67 -0.43 -5.99
CA GLY A 321 -1.74 -1.42 -6.01
C GLY A 321 -1.27 -2.84 -5.76
N ILE A 322 -0.71 -3.13 -4.57
CA ILE A 322 -0.29 -4.48 -4.17
C ILE A 322 -1.45 -5.49 -4.31
N VAL A 323 -2.69 -5.08 -4.01
CA VAL A 323 -3.88 -5.93 -4.14
C VAL A 323 -4.10 -6.47 -5.56
N ALA A 324 -3.70 -5.71 -6.60
CA ALA A 324 -3.74 -6.20 -7.98
C ALA A 324 -2.69 -7.29 -8.21
N LEU A 325 -1.48 -7.14 -7.66
CA LEU A 325 -0.45 -8.19 -7.72
C LEU A 325 -0.87 -9.45 -6.96
N GLU A 326 -1.51 -9.31 -5.79
CA GLU A 326 -2.05 -10.43 -5.00
C GLU A 326 -3.07 -11.23 -5.84
N ALA A 327 -4.03 -10.53 -6.46
CA ALA A 327 -5.02 -11.16 -7.33
C ALA A 327 -4.38 -11.84 -8.56
N MET A 328 -3.44 -11.16 -9.23
CA MET A 328 -2.71 -11.69 -10.38
C MET A 328 -1.86 -12.90 -10.00
N ALA A 329 -1.21 -12.88 -8.82
CA ALA A 329 -0.45 -14.03 -8.30
C ALA A 329 -1.36 -15.25 -8.09
N MET A 330 -2.62 -15.05 -7.69
CA MET A 330 -3.66 -16.08 -7.54
C MET A 330 -4.36 -16.43 -8.86
N GLU A 331 -3.78 -16.09 -10.02
CA GLU A 331 -4.32 -16.33 -11.37
C GLU A 331 -5.73 -15.73 -11.58
N LYS A 332 -6.03 -14.61 -10.92
CA LYS A 332 -7.30 -13.94 -11.15
C LYS A 332 -7.15 -12.79 -12.14
N PRO A 333 -8.05 -12.68 -13.12
CA PRO A 333 -8.11 -11.48 -13.94
C PRO A 333 -8.43 -10.26 -13.08
N VAL A 334 -7.97 -9.09 -13.52
CA VAL A 334 -8.17 -7.84 -12.77
C VAL A 334 -8.77 -6.76 -13.67
N VAL A 335 -9.63 -5.92 -13.08
CA VAL A 335 -10.09 -4.67 -13.68
C VAL A 335 -9.64 -3.53 -12.77
N VAL A 336 -8.89 -2.58 -13.31
CA VAL A 336 -8.24 -1.55 -12.51
C VAL A 336 -8.54 -0.14 -13.01
N GLY A 337 -8.70 0.80 -12.08
CA GLY A 337 -8.78 2.22 -12.40
C GLY A 337 -7.47 2.72 -13.00
N ALA A 338 -7.53 3.40 -14.16
CA ALA A 338 -6.37 3.79 -14.93
C ALA A 338 -6.27 5.30 -15.19
N ALA A 339 -7.16 6.11 -14.63
CA ALA A 339 -7.09 7.56 -14.70
C ALA A 339 -6.22 8.17 -13.59
N GLY A 340 -5.72 9.38 -13.80
CA GLY A 340 -4.93 10.10 -12.82
C GLY A 340 -3.62 9.39 -12.43
N VAL A 341 -3.26 9.46 -11.15
CA VAL A 341 -2.10 8.74 -10.61
C VAL A 341 -2.50 7.30 -10.32
N SER A 342 -2.11 6.41 -11.20
CA SER A 342 -2.40 4.98 -11.08
C SER A 342 -1.19 4.14 -11.49
N GLY A 343 -0.47 3.59 -10.50
CA GLY A 343 0.58 2.58 -10.71
C GLY A 343 0.00 1.26 -11.24
N MET A 344 -1.29 1.02 -11.07
CA MET A 344 -1.94 -0.18 -11.63
C MET A 344 -1.87 -0.24 -13.15
N ARG A 345 -1.75 0.90 -13.85
CA ARG A 345 -1.50 0.94 -15.31
C ARG A 345 -0.17 0.31 -15.71
N GLU A 346 0.80 0.33 -14.80
CA GLU A 346 2.14 -0.21 -15.01
C GLU A 346 2.20 -1.70 -14.67
N ILE A 347 1.32 -2.16 -13.79
CA ILE A 347 1.20 -3.55 -13.35
C ILE A 347 0.39 -4.37 -14.36
N VAL A 348 -0.78 -3.86 -14.77
CA VAL A 348 -1.76 -4.57 -15.58
C VAL A 348 -1.56 -4.26 -17.07
N ILE A 349 -1.32 -5.29 -17.88
CA ILE A 349 -1.30 -5.17 -19.34
C ILE A 349 -2.75 -5.32 -19.82
N CYS A 350 -3.25 -4.29 -20.54
CA CYS A 350 -4.65 -4.22 -20.96
C CYS A 350 -4.93 -4.69 -22.38
N CYS A 351 -3.90 -5.06 -23.17
CA CYS A 351 -4.04 -5.51 -24.56
C CYS A 351 -2.85 -6.38 -25.00
N GLY A 352 -3.00 -7.04 -26.15
CA GLY A 352 -1.95 -7.90 -26.73
C GLY A 352 -1.91 -9.31 -26.12
N GLU A 353 -0.86 -10.06 -26.48
CA GLU A 353 -0.72 -11.48 -26.11
C GLU A 353 -0.48 -11.71 -24.62
N ASP A 354 0.12 -10.75 -23.92
CA ASP A 354 0.39 -10.79 -22.50
C ASP A 354 -0.71 -10.07 -21.67
N GLN A 355 -1.87 -9.76 -22.28
CA GLN A 355 -2.97 -9.10 -21.56
C GLN A 355 -3.35 -9.90 -20.32
N CYS A 356 -3.46 -9.22 -19.15
CA CYS A 356 -3.78 -9.82 -17.87
C CYS A 356 -4.96 -9.16 -17.15
N GLY A 357 -5.55 -8.09 -17.75
CA GLY A 357 -6.69 -7.40 -17.18
C GLY A 357 -7.22 -6.29 -18.07
N TYR A 358 -7.99 -5.38 -17.48
CA TYR A 358 -8.59 -4.25 -18.17
C TYR A 358 -8.33 -2.94 -17.42
N HIS A 359 -8.07 -1.88 -18.17
CA HIS A 359 -7.99 -0.52 -17.69
C HIS A 359 -9.35 0.16 -17.88
N VAL A 360 -9.84 0.83 -16.84
CA VAL A 360 -11.11 1.57 -16.89
C VAL A 360 -10.97 2.96 -16.30
N ASP A 361 -11.85 3.87 -16.71
CA ASP A 361 -12.02 5.15 -16.03
C ASP A 361 -12.77 4.92 -14.70
N PRO A 362 -12.11 5.11 -13.56
CA PRO A 362 -12.72 4.87 -12.25
C PRO A 362 -13.87 5.83 -11.92
N ASN A 363 -14.02 6.94 -12.67
CA ASN A 363 -15.13 7.87 -12.51
C ASN A 363 -16.38 7.46 -13.29
N ASN A 364 -16.25 6.50 -14.21
CA ASN A 364 -17.33 6.09 -15.11
C ASN A 364 -17.83 4.68 -14.80
N PRO A 365 -19.01 4.53 -14.12
CA PRO A 365 -19.60 3.22 -13.84
C PRO A 365 -19.85 2.35 -15.07
N SER A 366 -20.16 2.96 -16.22
CA SER A 366 -20.39 2.20 -17.47
C SER A 366 -19.08 1.62 -18.02
N ASP A 367 -17.97 2.33 -17.88
CA ASP A 367 -16.65 1.84 -18.28
C ASP A 367 -16.14 0.74 -17.34
N ILE A 368 -16.37 0.88 -16.03
CA ILE A 368 -16.12 -0.18 -15.04
C ILE A 368 -16.94 -1.43 -15.41
N ALA A 369 -18.22 -1.26 -15.75
CA ALA A 369 -19.08 -2.36 -16.16
C ALA A 369 -18.58 -3.03 -17.45
N TRP A 370 -18.13 -2.25 -18.44
CA TRP A 370 -17.51 -2.78 -19.67
C TRP A 370 -16.28 -3.65 -19.35
N GLY A 371 -15.37 -3.17 -18.52
CA GLY A 371 -14.17 -3.93 -18.12
C GLY A 371 -14.53 -5.25 -17.45
N ILE A 372 -15.50 -5.22 -16.52
CA ILE A 372 -16.00 -6.41 -15.82
C ILE A 372 -16.63 -7.41 -16.79
N MET A 373 -17.55 -6.96 -17.65
CA MET A 373 -18.22 -7.83 -18.62
C MET A 373 -17.25 -8.43 -19.63
N SER A 374 -16.24 -7.67 -20.05
CA SER A 374 -15.18 -8.15 -20.94
C SER A 374 -14.29 -9.22 -20.28
N ALA A 375 -13.99 -9.06 -18.99
CA ALA A 375 -13.25 -10.07 -18.23
C ALA A 375 -14.05 -11.36 -18.01
N LEU A 376 -15.39 -11.26 -17.85
CA LEU A 376 -16.30 -12.38 -17.61
C LEU A 376 -16.79 -13.09 -18.87
N GLU A 377 -16.39 -12.64 -20.07
CA GLU A 377 -16.93 -13.07 -21.37
C GLU A 377 -16.98 -14.60 -21.53
N SER A 378 -15.90 -15.30 -21.16
CA SER A 378 -15.86 -16.76 -21.15
C SER A 378 -14.93 -17.32 -20.08
N PRO A 379 -15.07 -18.59 -19.69
CA PRO A 379 -14.15 -19.27 -18.79
C PRO A 379 -12.69 -19.30 -19.33
N GLU A 380 -12.54 -19.46 -20.66
CA GLU A 380 -11.24 -19.47 -21.34
C GLU A 380 -10.56 -18.11 -21.22
N ARG A 381 -11.33 -17.02 -21.42
CA ARG A 381 -10.85 -15.66 -21.29
C ARG A 381 -10.34 -15.39 -19.89
N ARG A 382 -11.12 -15.75 -18.87
CA ARG A 382 -10.72 -15.58 -17.45
C ARG A 382 -9.41 -16.33 -17.14
N ARG A 383 -9.33 -17.61 -17.53
CA ARG A 383 -8.13 -18.43 -17.29
C ARG A 383 -6.91 -17.86 -17.99
N TRP A 384 -7.07 -17.40 -19.23
CA TRP A 384 -5.98 -16.82 -20.01
C TRP A 384 -5.45 -15.52 -19.37
N LEU A 385 -6.33 -14.60 -19.01
CA LEU A 385 -5.97 -13.37 -18.30
C LEU A 385 -5.26 -13.66 -16.98
N GLY A 386 -5.80 -14.59 -16.18
CA GLY A 386 -5.23 -14.95 -14.89
C GLY A 386 -3.82 -15.55 -15.02
N LYS A 387 -3.61 -16.48 -15.97
CA LYS A 387 -2.28 -17.08 -16.22
C LYS A 387 -1.26 -16.04 -16.67
N ASN A 388 -1.64 -15.13 -17.56
CA ASN A 388 -0.77 -14.03 -17.98
C ASN A 388 -0.43 -13.12 -16.79
N GLY A 389 -1.39 -12.84 -15.91
CA GLY A 389 -1.19 -12.08 -14.69
C GLY A 389 -0.13 -12.72 -13.80
N ARG A 390 -0.25 -14.02 -13.49
CA ARG A 390 0.73 -14.75 -12.70
C ARG A 390 2.11 -14.79 -13.36
N LYS A 391 2.17 -15.06 -14.67
CA LYS A 391 3.42 -15.01 -15.44
C LYS A 391 4.15 -13.69 -15.26
N ARG A 392 3.43 -12.58 -15.37
CA ARG A 392 3.97 -11.23 -15.19
C ARG A 392 4.47 -10.98 -13.77
N VAL A 393 3.69 -11.40 -12.74
CA VAL A 393 4.09 -11.30 -11.34
C VAL A 393 5.41 -12.03 -11.09
N LEU A 394 5.53 -13.28 -11.55
CA LEU A 394 6.74 -14.09 -11.37
C LEU A 394 7.95 -13.47 -12.06
N ALA A 395 7.74 -12.84 -13.21
CA ALA A 395 8.81 -12.22 -13.98
C ALA A 395 9.31 -10.90 -13.41
N GLU A 396 8.41 -10.06 -12.82
CA GLU A 396 8.76 -8.66 -12.57
C GLU A 396 8.51 -8.18 -11.12
N PHE A 397 7.56 -8.79 -10.38
CA PHE A 397 7.03 -8.22 -9.14
C PHE A 397 7.21 -9.11 -7.91
N THR A 398 8.25 -9.93 -7.86
CA THR A 398 8.59 -10.66 -6.63
C THR A 398 9.36 -9.77 -5.65
N TRP A 399 9.13 -9.92 -4.35
CA TRP A 399 9.86 -9.15 -3.34
C TRP A 399 11.38 -9.29 -3.44
N SER A 400 11.90 -10.46 -3.88
CA SER A 400 13.34 -10.66 -4.07
C SER A 400 13.89 -9.74 -5.14
N ARG A 401 13.23 -9.67 -6.30
CA ARG A 401 13.64 -8.80 -7.41
C ARG A 401 13.53 -7.31 -7.06
N ILE A 402 12.49 -6.94 -6.31
CA ILE A 402 12.33 -5.56 -5.85
C ILE A 402 13.42 -5.18 -4.84
N ALA A 403 13.77 -6.10 -3.95
CA ALA A 403 14.87 -5.88 -2.99
C ALA A 403 16.22 -5.67 -3.68
N GLU A 404 16.57 -6.53 -4.65
CA GLU A 404 17.79 -6.38 -5.45
C GLU A 404 17.85 -4.98 -6.11
N LYS A 405 16.78 -4.60 -6.81
CA LYS A 405 16.71 -3.28 -7.46
C LYS A 405 16.80 -2.12 -6.46
N THR A 406 16.21 -2.25 -5.29
CA THR A 406 16.28 -1.22 -4.24
C THR A 406 17.69 -1.12 -3.67
N LEU A 407 18.37 -2.24 -3.44
CA LEU A 407 19.76 -2.27 -2.97
C LEU A 407 20.73 -1.66 -3.98
N GLU A 408 20.54 -1.92 -5.28
CA GLU A 408 21.31 -1.27 -6.36
C GLU A 408 21.20 0.27 -6.30
N LEU A 409 20.00 0.79 -6.03
CA LEU A 409 19.79 2.24 -5.84
C LEU A 409 20.55 2.76 -4.63
N TYR A 410 20.55 2.03 -3.51
CA TYR A 410 21.27 2.41 -2.29
C TYR A 410 22.78 2.39 -2.51
N GLU A 411 23.31 1.35 -3.15
CA GLU A 411 24.74 1.29 -3.51
C GLU A 411 25.16 2.45 -4.42
N GLY A 412 24.30 2.86 -5.34
CA GLY A 412 24.54 4.00 -6.21
C GLY A 412 24.70 5.32 -5.45
N VAL A 413 24.06 5.45 -4.28
CA VAL A 413 24.24 6.62 -3.39
C VAL A 413 25.57 6.57 -2.67
N LEU A 414 25.98 5.39 -2.20
CA LEU A 414 27.23 5.22 -1.43
C LEU A 414 28.50 5.39 -2.27
N LYS A 415 28.39 5.28 -3.60
CA LYS A 415 29.51 5.45 -4.55
C LYS A 415 29.71 6.91 -4.99
N ARG A 416 28.79 7.82 -4.62
CA ARG A 416 28.87 9.27 -4.93
C ARG A 416 29.63 10.03 -3.84
#